data_8ef79b3d9b1133bfe8c42405552308a8
#
_entry.id   8ef79b3d9b1133bfe8c42405552308a8
#
_cell.length_a   1.000
_cell.length_b   1.000
_cell.length_c   1.000
_cell.angle_alpha   90.00
_cell.angle_beta   90.00
_cell.angle_gamma   90.00
#
_symmetry.space_group_name_H-M   'P 1'
#
loop_
_entity.id
_entity.type
_entity.pdbx_description
1 polymer ?
#
loop_
_entity_poly.entity_id
_entity_poly.type
_entity_poly.pdbx_seq_one_letter_code
_entity_poly.pdbx_strand_id
1 'polypeptide(L)'
;MKPLLDYHADEKLDKTLVTLGALVAGGYLLSRFLNYHPRPVENMQVHNCAGAPVLSPGQAIKVITYNAQFFAGTRYNFFYDGGPDTLVDPDDVYSTISRFAKFIADERPDFVLLQEVDSGARRTAGLDEVSLLREALPLDLRNYVTADYWRSRFVPHPKIWGAAGTKLVIFSKYRLGRARRYRLPLRPGNPIANDFNLKRAILAVEVPRHDGGALAMLNTHLDAFPNGTDIMDRQMNKVHRFLAHLDDQNQPWIIGGDFNLLPPGQRARLPVGTRGTYGEPSAITQIYRDYQGVPTVHDATAKAMDQFFTYTVRAESKRIPARTLDYLFTAPSITVEKYEVRQDGMLDLSDHLPVVAEFRLPG
;
A
#
# COMPACT_ATOMS: atom_id res chain seq x y z
N MET A 1 -32.13 -4.76 -59.65
CA MET A 1 -32.17 -5.92 -58.76
C MET A 1 -30.77 -6.12 -58.19
N LYS A 2 -30.57 -5.90 -56.88
CA LYS A 2 -29.31 -6.32 -56.23
C LYS A 2 -29.26 -7.86 -56.25
N PRO A 3 -28.12 -8.47 -56.52
CA PRO A 3 -28.04 -9.92 -56.54
C PRO A 3 -28.32 -10.49 -55.15
N LEU A 4 -29.08 -11.61 -55.09
CA LEU A 4 -29.46 -12.33 -53.86
C LEU A 4 -28.24 -12.70 -52.97
N LEU A 5 -27.06 -12.80 -53.56
CA LEU A 5 -25.78 -13.08 -52.83
C LEU A 5 -25.35 -11.96 -51.91
N ASP A 6 -25.62 -10.69 -52.22
CA ASP A 6 -25.26 -9.54 -51.35
C ASP A 6 -26.16 -9.47 -50.11
N TYR A 7 -27.45 -9.87 -50.22
CA TYR A 7 -28.37 -9.85 -49.10
C TYR A 7 -28.00 -10.86 -47.99
N HIS A 8 -27.57 -12.06 -48.36
CA HIS A 8 -27.12 -13.07 -47.39
C HIS A 8 -25.75 -12.76 -46.79
N ALA A 9 -24.91 -12.02 -47.47
CA ALA A 9 -23.61 -11.57 -46.94
C ALA A 9 -23.82 -10.47 -45.86
N ASP A 10 -24.71 -9.52 -46.12
CA ASP A 10 -25.08 -8.45 -45.19
C ASP A 10 -25.74 -9.03 -43.93
N GLU A 11 -26.67 -10.00 -44.05
CA GLU A 11 -27.32 -10.64 -42.90
C GLU A 11 -26.35 -11.46 -42.03
N LYS A 12 -25.38 -12.14 -42.61
CA LYS A 12 -24.33 -12.87 -41.90
C LYS A 12 -23.38 -11.91 -41.18
N LEU A 13 -23.02 -10.81 -41.85
CA LEU A 13 -22.15 -9.77 -41.24
C LEU A 13 -22.83 -9.14 -40.05
N ASP A 14 -24.13 -8.77 -40.15
CA ASP A 14 -24.90 -8.21 -39.07
C ASP A 14 -25.01 -9.16 -37.87
N LYS A 15 -25.31 -10.43 -38.09
CA LYS A 15 -25.36 -11.47 -37.05
C LYS A 15 -23.99 -11.63 -36.36
N THR A 16 -22.89 -11.60 -37.11
CA THR A 16 -21.55 -11.69 -36.59
C THR A 16 -21.22 -10.47 -35.70
N LEU A 17 -21.56 -9.26 -36.15
CA LEU A 17 -21.35 -8.02 -35.39
C LEU A 17 -22.18 -7.98 -34.09
N VAL A 18 -23.45 -8.42 -34.16
CA VAL A 18 -24.33 -8.52 -32.99
C VAL A 18 -23.77 -9.54 -31.99
N THR A 19 -23.32 -10.69 -32.44
CA THR A 19 -22.73 -11.73 -31.60
C THR A 19 -21.45 -11.24 -30.94
N LEU A 20 -20.56 -10.59 -31.71
CA LEU A 20 -19.32 -10.00 -31.16
C LEU A 20 -19.63 -8.91 -30.15
N GLY A 21 -20.59 -8.03 -30.43
CA GLY A 21 -21.06 -7.00 -29.46
C GLY A 21 -21.60 -7.61 -28.18
N ALA A 22 -22.40 -8.68 -28.27
CA ALA A 22 -22.90 -9.39 -27.09
C ALA A 22 -21.81 -10.05 -26.27
N LEU A 23 -20.78 -10.64 -26.91
CA LEU A 23 -19.63 -11.24 -26.23
C LEU A 23 -18.79 -10.17 -25.49
N VAL A 24 -18.54 -9.02 -26.14
CA VAL A 24 -17.81 -7.90 -25.53
C VAL A 24 -18.60 -7.33 -24.34
N ALA A 25 -19.90 -7.12 -24.50
CA ALA A 25 -20.76 -6.65 -23.42
C ALA A 25 -20.83 -7.64 -22.25
N GLY A 26 -20.98 -8.93 -22.56
CA GLY A 26 -20.96 -10.01 -21.57
C GLY A 26 -19.64 -10.09 -20.82
N GLY A 27 -18.50 -10.00 -21.51
CA GLY A 27 -17.17 -9.95 -20.93
C GLY A 27 -16.97 -8.74 -20.02
N TYR A 28 -17.45 -7.57 -20.44
CA TYR A 28 -17.42 -6.35 -19.63
C TYR A 28 -18.28 -6.49 -18.35
N LEU A 29 -19.52 -6.96 -18.48
CA LEU A 29 -20.38 -7.17 -17.31
C LEU A 29 -19.80 -8.20 -16.34
N LEU A 30 -19.20 -9.27 -16.86
CA LEU A 30 -18.52 -10.27 -16.05
C LEU A 30 -17.31 -9.66 -15.33
N SER A 31 -16.49 -8.87 -16.01
CA SER A 31 -15.35 -8.20 -15.37
C SER A 31 -15.81 -7.28 -14.23
N ARG A 32 -16.93 -6.56 -14.44
CA ARG A 32 -17.55 -5.70 -13.42
C ARG A 32 -18.05 -6.51 -12.23
N PHE A 33 -18.65 -7.66 -12.44
CA PHE A 33 -19.16 -8.54 -11.38
C PHE A 33 -18.05 -9.20 -10.56
N LEU A 34 -16.93 -9.55 -11.19
CA LEU A 34 -15.82 -10.23 -10.54
C LEU A 34 -14.97 -9.29 -9.70
N ASN A 35 -14.91 -8.02 -10.04
CA ASN A 35 -13.96 -7.07 -9.46
C ASN A 35 -14.60 -6.02 -8.56
N TYR A 36 -13.79 -5.51 -7.64
CA TYR A 36 -14.13 -4.39 -6.77
C TYR A 36 -14.00 -3.07 -7.53
N HIS A 37 -15.06 -2.25 -7.45
CA HIS A 37 -15.15 -0.93 -8.07
C HIS A 37 -15.36 0.14 -7.00
N PRO A 38 -14.28 0.63 -6.36
CA PRO A 38 -14.39 1.59 -5.28
C PRO A 38 -14.96 2.92 -5.75
N ARG A 39 -15.82 3.51 -4.93
CA ARG A 39 -16.22 4.91 -5.06
C ARG A 39 -15.00 5.82 -4.84
N PRO A 40 -15.07 7.10 -5.27
CA PRO A 40 -14.00 8.07 -4.99
C PRO A 40 -13.66 8.18 -3.51
N VAL A 41 -14.69 8.12 -2.64
CA VAL A 41 -14.58 8.06 -1.18
C VAL A 41 -15.55 7.02 -0.64
N GLU A 42 -15.05 6.17 0.27
CA GLU A 42 -15.85 5.14 0.95
C GLU A 42 -15.61 5.21 2.45
N ASN A 43 -16.69 5.04 3.24
CA ASN A 43 -16.56 4.85 4.68
C ASN A 43 -16.06 3.44 4.97
N MET A 44 -15.08 3.33 5.86
CA MET A 44 -14.50 2.05 6.28
C MET A 44 -15.03 1.65 7.65
N GLN A 45 -15.25 0.35 7.84
CA GLN A 45 -15.62 -0.19 9.13
C GLN A 45 -14.41 -0.17 10.07
N VAL A 46 -14.59 0.43 11.22
CA VAL A 46 -13.61 0.46 12.31
C VAL A 46 -13.95 -0.61 13.33
N HIS A 47 -12.93 -1.28 13.83
CA HIS A 47 -13.04 -2.29 14.89
C HIS A 47 -12.28 -1.81 16.11
N ASN A 48 -12.97 -1.58 17.21
CA ASN A 48 -12.41 -1.15 18.48
C ASN A 48 -12.66 -2.21 19.57
N CYS A 49 -11.65 -2.47 20.37
CA CYS A 49 -11.78 -3.22 21.62
C CYS A 49 -12.49 -2.35 22.69
N ALA A 50 -13.21 -3.00 23.59
CA ALA A 50 -13.81 -2.29 24.72
C ALA A 50 -12.73 -1.62 25.58
N GLY A 51 -12.96 -0.36 25.98
CA GLY A 51 -12.04 0.40 26.82
C GLY A 51 -10.78 0.90 26.11
N ALA A 52 -10.71 0.86 24.77
CA ALA A 52 -9.58 1.43 24.03
C ALA A 52 -9.34 2.90 24.43
N PRO A 53 -8.09 3.28 24.81
CA PRO A 53 -7.79 4.64 25.26
C PRO A 53 -7.90 5.67 24.16
N VAL A 54 -7.96 6.93 24.55
CA VAL A 54 -7.98 8.11 23.67
C VAL A 54 -6.63 8.82 23.79
N LEU A 55 -6.15 9.46 22.72
CA LEU A 55 -4.89 10.21 22.73
C LEU A 55 -4.97 11.45 23.64
N SER A 56 -3.84 11.82 24.25
CA SER A 56 -3.68 13.07 24.98
C SER A 56 -2.96 14.12 24.12
N PRO A 57 -3.27 15.42 24.28
CA PRO A 57 -2.44 16.50 23.74
C PRO A 57 -1.00 16.40 24.22
N GLY A 58 -0.04 16.75 23.39
CA GLY A 58 1.40 16.68 23.72
C GLY A 58 1.97 15.28 23.89
N GLN A 59 1.20 14.23 23.66
CA GLN A 59 1.63 12.83 23.83
C GLN A 59 2.69 12.44 22.81
N ALA A 60 3.71 11.69 23.27
CA ALA A 60 4.61 10.97 22.37
C ALA A 60 3.95 9.67 21.90
N ILE A 61 4.08 9.38 20.62
CA ILE A 61 3.57 8.15 19.99
C ILE A 61 4.63 7.52 19.10
N LYS A 62 4.66 6.19 19.05
CA LYS A 62 5.53 5.42 18.15
C LYS A 62 4.70 4.83 17.00
N VAL A 63 5.11 5.09 15.77
CA VAL A 63 4.45 4.63 14.54
C VAL A 63 5.41 3.76 13.74
N ILE A 64 4.92 2.65 13.22
CA ILE A 64 5.63 1.78 12.29
C ILE A 64 4.87 1.76 10.96
N THR A 65 5.56 1.92 9.83
CA THR A 65 5.04 1.56 8.50
C THR A 65 5.84 0.41 7.92
N TYR A 66 5.14 -0.55 7.28
CA TYR A 66 5.76 -1.76 6.76
C TYR A 66 4.94 -2.37 5.62
N ASN A 67 5.56 -2.53 4.45
CA ASN A 67 5.04 -3.38 3.38
C ASN A 67 5.38 -4.84 3.71
N ALA A 68 4.35 -5.65 3.95
CA ALA A 68 4.49 -7.01 4.47
C ALA A 68 4.75 -8.06 3.40
N GLN A 69 4.67 -7.71 2.11
CA GLN A 69 4.77 -8.68 1.00
C GLN A 69 3.91 -9.94 1.28
N PHE A 70 2.63 -9.72 1.67
CA PHE A 70 1.66 -10.77 2.06
C PHE A 70 2.24 -11.81 3.02
N PHE A 71 3.14 -11.41 3.90
CA PHE A 71 3.84 -12.26 4.87
C PHE A 71 4.46 -13.53 4.25
N ALA A 72 4.82 -13.47 2.98
CA ALA A 72 5.43 -14.60 2.28
C ALA A 72 6.83 -14.94 2.77
N GLY A 73 7.53 -13.95 3.34
CA GLY A 73 8.96 -14.06 3.57
C GLY A 73 9.77 -13.95 2.28
N THR A 74 11.08 -13.88 2.40
CA THR A 74 11.98 -13.62 1.27
C THR A 74 12.45 -14.86 0.51
N ARG A 75 11.93 -16.04 0.89
CA ARG A 75 12.20 -17.32 0.19
C ARG A 75 11.65 -17.29 -1.24
N TYR A 76 10.52 -16.62 -1.45
CA TYR A 76 9.82 -16.56 -2.72
C TYR A 76 10.38 -15.45 -3.63
N ASN A 77 10.39 -15.74 -4.96
CA ASN A 77 10.70 -14.79 -6.00
C ASN A 77 9.50 -14.74 -6.97
N PHE A 78 8.62 -13.77 -6.77
CA PHE A 78 7.35 -13.73 -7.48
C PHE A 78 7.49 -13.34 -8.94
N PHE A 79 6.51 -13.76 -9.73
CA PHE A 79 6.50 -13.56 -11.19
C PHE A 79 6.47 -12.09 -11.62
N TYR A 80 5.92 -11.20 -10.80
CA TYR A 80 5.89 -9.76 -11.09
C TYR A 80 7.25 -9.09 -10.82
N ASP A 81 8.14 -9.76 -10.07
CA ASP A 81 9.55 -9.38 -9.87
C ASP A 81 10.50 -10.19 -10.74
N GLY A 82 9.96 -10.87 -11.76
CA GLY A 82 10.73 -11.67 -12.71
C GLY A 82 11.03 -13.10 -12.26
N GLY A 83 10.49 -13.56 -11.14
CA GLY A 83 10.67 -14.91 -10.62
C GLY A 83 9.65 -15.93 -11.12
N PRO A 84 9.75 -17.19 -10.67
CA PRO A 84 8.83 -18.25 -11.02
C PRO A 84 7.63 -18.38 -10.09
N ASP A 85 7.69 -17.84 -8.86
CA ASP A 85 6.74 -18.16 -7.81
C ASP A 85 5.39 -17.46 -8.00
N THR A 86 4.32 -18.19 -7.67
CA THR A 86 2.93 -17.71 -7.79
C THR A 86 2.10 -18.01 -6.55
N LEU A 87 2.57 -18.89 -5.70
CA LEU A 87 1.90 -19.35 -4.47
C LEU A 87 2.90 -19.34 -3.32
N VAL A 88 2.38 -19.16 -2.12
CA VAL A 88 3.09 -19.19 -0.85
C VAL A 88 2.59 -20.37 -0.04
N ASP A 89 3.48 -21.09 0.64
CA ASP A 89 3.10 -22.10 1.60
C ASP A 89 2.42 -21.44 2.81
N PRO A 90 1.24 -21.88 3.24
CA PRO A 90 0.57 -21.36 4.43
C PRO A 90 1.45 -21.35 5.68
N ASP A 91 2.28 -22.35 5.87
CA ASP A 91 3.16 -22.44 7.05
C ASP A 91 4.23 -21.33 7.05
N ASP A 92 4.69 -20.89 5.87
CA ASP A 92 5.59 -19.74 5.76
C ASP A 92 4.86 -18.45 6.15
N VAL A 93 3.57 -18.29 5.77
CA VAL A 93 2.76 -17.13 6.17
C VAL A 93 2.58 -17.10 7.70
N TYR A 94 2.20 -18.24 8.31
CA TYR A 94 2.06 -18.34 9.78
C TYR A 94 3.38 -18.03 10.50
N SER A 95 4.48 -18.58 10.02
CA SER A 95 5.81 -18.34 10.58
C SER A 95 6.22 -16.88 10.49
N THR A 96 6.01 -16.24 9.33
CA THR A 96 6.36 -14.84 9.10
C THR A 96 5.50 -13.90 9.96
N ILE A 97 4.19 -14.13 10.05
CA ILE A 97 3.29 -13.39 10.94
C ILE A 97 3.71 -13.53 12.41
N SER A 98 4.06 -14.74 12.87
CA SER A 98 4.51 -14.96 14.25
C SER A 98 5.78 -14.18 14.58
N ARG A 99 6.75 -14.17 13.66
CA ARG A 99 8.01 -13.43 13.81
C ARG A 99 7.79 -11.91 13.75
N PHE A 100 6.91 -11.45 12.86
CA PHE A 100 6.49 -10.05 12.81
C PHE A 100 5.79 -9.63 14.09
N ALA A 101 4.87 -10.45 14.62
CA ALA A 101 4.20 -10.17 15.89
C ALA A 101 5.17 -10.07 17.08
N LYS A 102 6.22 -10.90 17.10
CA LYS A 102 7.30 -10.79 18.08
C LYS A 102 8.03 -9.45 17.95
N PHE A 103 8.41 -9.05 16.73
CA PHE A 103 9.01 -7.73 16.48
C PHE A 103 8.12 -6.60 17.01
N ILE A 104 6.81 -6.64 16.74
CA ILE A 104 5.86 -5.64 17.23
C ILE A 104 5.76 -5.63 18.77
N ALA A 105 5.79 -6.82 19.41
CA ALA A 105 5.78 -6.93 20.86
C ALA A 105 7.05 -6.34 21.50
N ASP A 106 8.21 -6.50 20.85
CA ASP A 106 9.48 -5.94 21.30
C ASP A 106 9.54 -4.41 21.10
N GLU A 107 9.07 -3.90 19.95
CA GLU A 107 9.03 -2.46 19.60
C GLU A 107 7.97 -1.68 20.37
N ARG A 108 6.85 -2.29 20.74
CA ARG A 108 5.70 -1.66 21.43
C ARG A 108 5.18 -0.39 20.73
N PRO A 109 4.91 -0.40 19.44
CA PRO A 109 4.39 0.78 18.75
C PRO A 109 2.97 1.12 19.22
N ASP A 110 2.58 2.38 19.03
CA ASP A 110 1.22 2.84 19.23
C ASP A 110 0.35 2.63 18.00
N PHE A 111 0.97 2.69 16.82
CA PHE A 111 0.33 2.46 15.52
C PHE A 111 1.21 1.61 14.60
N VAL A 112 0.56 0.71 13.84
CA VAL A 112 1.21 -0.09 12.78
C VAL A 112 0.43 0.09 11.49
N LEU A 113 1.11 0.61 10.47
CA LEU A 113 0.58 0.86 9.13
C LEU A 113 1.13 -0.21 8.17
N LEU A 114 0.27 -1.13 7.73
CA LEU A 114 0.70 -2.24 6.87
C LEU A 114 0.19 -2.07 5.45
N GLN A 115 1.03 -2.42 4.50
CA GLN A 115 0.71 -2.55 3.09
C GLN A 115 0.88 -4.02 2.69
N GLU A 116 0.25 -4.41 1.59
CA GLU A 116 0.27 -5.77 1.05
C GLU A 116 -0.15 -6.86 2.05
N VAL A 117 -1.23 -6.64 2.78
CA VAL A 117 -1.85 -7.65 3.65
C VAL A 117 -2.95 -8.37 2.86
N ASP A 118 -2.80 -9.67 2.64
CA ASP A 118 -3.78 -10.45 1.88
C ASP A 118 -4.97 -10.89 2.74
N SER A 119 -6.13 -11.02 2.08
CA SER A 119 -7.35 -11.59 2.67
C SER A 119 -8.13 -12.27 1.56
N GLY A 120 -8.13 -13.60 1.56
CA GLY A 120 -8.81 -14.43 0.56
C GLY A 120 -8.08 -14.53 -0.78
N ALA A 121 -6.81 -14.15 -0.88
CA ALA A 121 -6.02 -14.26 -2.10
C ALA A 121 -5.58 -15.72 -2.35
N ARG A 122 -5.64 -16.16 -3.61
CA ARG A 122 -5.17 -17.50 -3.97
C ARG A 122 -3.69 -17.71 -3.66
N ARG A 123 -2.85 -16.68 -3.85
CA ARG A 123 -1.40 -16.80 -3.65
C ARG A 123 -1.02 -17.18 -2.21
N THR A 124 -1.84 -16.82 -1.23
CA THR A 124 -1.68 -17.15 0.19
C THR A 124 -2.74 -18.16 0.66
N ALA A 125 -3.12 -19.10 -0.22
CA ALA A 125 -4.07 -20.20 0.05
C ALA A 125 -5.45 -19.74 0.58
N GLY A 126 -5.86 -18.50 0.30
CA GLY A 126 -7.12 -17.93 0.79
C GLY A 126 -7.11 -17.51 2.26
N LEU A 127 -5.94 -17.43 2.90
CA LEU A 127 -5.81 -16.99 4.29
C LEU A 127 -6.34 -15.56 4.46
N ASP A 128 -6.86 -15.26 5.65
CA ASP A 128 -7.17 -13.91 6.11
C ASP A 128 -6.08 -13.43 7.07
N GLU A 129 -5.03 -12.82 6.51
CA GLU A 129 -3.88 -12.35 7.26
C GLU A 129 -4.25 -11.26 8.28
N VAL A 130 -5.33 -10.49 8.04
CA VAL A 130 -5.82 -9.51 9.03
C VAL A 130 -6.29 -10.21 10.31
N SER A 131 -7.03 -11.31 10.16
CA SER A 131 -7.48 -12.11 11.31
C SER A 131 -6.32 -12.78 12.03
N LEU A 132 -5.36 -13.33 11.29
CA LEU A 132 -4.14 -13.93 11.86
C LEU A 132 -3.30 -12.91 12.64
N LEU A 133 -3.13 -11.70 12.09
CA LEU A 133 -2.44 -10.60 12.78
C LEU A 133 -3.16 -10.19 14.07
N ARG A 134 -4.48 -10.06 14.05
CA ARG A 134 -5.26 -9.74 15.25
C ARG A 134 -5.07 -10.76 16.39
N GLU A 135 -4.90 -12.02 16.04
CA GLU A 135 -4.66 -13.09 17.03
C GLU A 135 -3.23 -13.05 17.56
N ALA A 136 -2.25 -12.77 16.68
CA ALA A 136 -0.83 -12.80 17.01
C ALA A 136 -0.33 -11.52 17.70
N LEU A 137 -0.89 -10.35 17.38
CA LEU A 137 -0.46 -9.06 17.92
C LEU A 137 -0.82 -8.88 19.40
N PRO A 138 -0.07 -8.02 20.16
CA PRO A 138 -0.40 -7.65 21.52
C PRO A 138 -1.86 -7.20 21.69
N LEU A 139 -2.46 -7.52 22.83
CA LEU A 139 -3.89 -7.27 23.09
C LEU A 139 -4.27 -5.78 23.01
N ASP A 140 -3.38 -4.89 23.40
CA ASP A 140 -3.58 -3.44 23.34
C ASP A 140 -3.52 -2.88 21.92
N LEU A 141 -2.92 -3.60 20.95
CA LEU A 141 -2.78 -3.19 19.56
C LEU A 141 -3.83 -3.87 18.64
N ARG A 142 -5.07 -4.04 19.11
CA ARG A 142 -6.12 -4.77 18.38
C ARG A 142 -7.26 -3.90 17.85
N ASN A 143 -7.21 -2.59 18.04
CA ASN A 143 -8.10 -1.70 17.30
C ASN A 143 -7.58 -1.58 15.88
N TYR A 144 -8.46 -1.73 14.87
CA TYR A 144 -7.98 -1.71 13.50
C TYR A 144 -9.02 -1.22 12.50
N VAL A 145 -8.53 -0.83 11.34
CA VAL A 145 -9.31 -0.53 10.14
C VAL A 145 -8.56 -1.01 8.91
N THR A 146 -9.30 -1.44 7.89
CA THR A 146 -8.72 -1.94 6.63
C THR A 146 -9.37 -1.28 5.43
N ALA A 147 -8.64 -1.24 4.31
CA ALA A 147 -9.18 -0.83 3.01
C ALA A 147 -8.62 -1.73 1.90
N ASP A 148 -9.50 -2.33 1.12
CA ASP A 148 -9.08 -3.07 -0.08
C ASP A 148 -8.51 -2.11 -1.11
N TYR A 149 -7.36 -2.44 -1.69
CA TYR A 149 -6.88 -1.78 -2.90
C TYR A 149 -6.70 -2.78 -4.07
N TRP A 150 -6.84 -4.07 -3.80
CA TRP A 150 -7.04 -5.10 -4.82
C TRP A 150 -8.00 -6.15 -4.29
N ARG A 151 -9.13 -6.30 -4.97
CA ARG A 151 -10.11 -7.35 -4.65
C ARG A 151 -10.78 -7.81 -5.94
N SER A 152 -10.60 -9.08 -6.25
CA SER A 152 -11.23 -9.77 -7.36
C SER A 152 -11.62 -11.19 -6.94
N ARG A 153 -12.82 -11.62 -7.33
CA ARG A 153 -13.27 -13.00 -7.10
C ARG A 153 -12.50 -13.99 -7.96
N PHE A 154 -12.06 -13.54 -9.14
CA PHE A 154 -11.27 -14.35 -10.05
C PHE A 154 -10.51 -13.45 -11.02
N VAL A 155 -9.20 -13.60 -11.09
CA VAL A 155 -8.30 -12.94 -12.06
C VAL A 155 -7.92 -13.96 -13.12
N PRO A 156 -8.34 -13.78 -14.39
CA PRO A 156 -8.05 -14.72 -15.48
C PRO A 156 -6.64 -14.53 -16.06
N HIS A 157 -5.65 -14.43 -15.21
CA HIS A 157 -4.24 -14.34 -15.59
C HIS A 157 -3.56 -15.69 -15.31
N PRO A 158 -2.81 -16.29 -16.27
CA PRO A 158 -2.25 -17.64 -16.12
C PRO A 158 -1.46 -17.88 -14.83
N LYS A 159 -0.74 -16.87 -14.35
CA LYS A 159 0.05 -16.93 -13.13
C LYS A 159 -0.73 -16.59 -11.85
N ILE A 160 -1.99 -16.16 -11.95
CA ILE A 160 -2.86 -15.88 -10.78
C ILE A 160 -3.97 -16.92 -10.72
N TRP A 161 -4.77 -17.03 -11.77
CA TRP A 161 -5.86 -17.97 -11.98
C TRP A 161 -6.70 -18.25 -10.73
N GLY A 162 -7.16 -17.17 -10.07
CA GLY A 162 -7.88 -17.25 -8.82
C GLY A 162 -8.21 -15.90 -8.21
N ALA A 163 -8.66 -15.91 -6.96
CA ALA A 163 -9.01 -14.71 -6.23
C ALA A 163 -7.77 -13.85 -5.89
N ALA A 164 -7.98 -12.55 -5.84
CA ALA A 164 -7.05 -11.57 -5.29
C ALA A 164 -7.73 -10.79 -4.17
N GLY A 165 -6.97 -10.48 -3.11
CA GLY A 165 -7.47 -9.70 -2.00
C GLY A 165 -6.30 -9.10 -1.23
N THR A 166 -6.02 -7.80 -1.45
CA THR A 166 -4.88 -7.12 -0.83
C THR A 166 -5.34 -5.80 -0.23
N LYS A 167 -4.89 -5.51 0.99
CA LYS A 167 -5.39 -4.43 1.83
C LYS A 167 -4.28 -3.51 2.33
N LEU A 168 -4.68 -2.27 2.63
CA LEU A 168 -4.04 -1.41 3.62
C LEU A 168 -4.66 -1.72 4.98
N VAL A 169 -3.85 -1.76 6.03
CA VAL A 169 -4.29 -1.99 7.41
C VAL A 169 -3.67 -0.95 8.33
N ILE A 170 -4.44 -0.43 9.27
CA ILE A 170 -3.96 0.37 10.40
C ILE A 170 -4.37 -0.34 11.67
N PHE A 171 -3.38 -0.77 12.47
CA PHE A 171 -3.58 -1.21 13.84
C PHE A 171 -3.24 -0.07 14.81
N SER A 172 -3.92 -0.02 15.95
CA SER A 172 -3.80 1.05 16.93
C SER A 172 -4.01 0.54 18.36
N LYS A 173 -3.24 1.09 19.31
CA LYS A 173 -3.55 0.99 20.74
C LYS A 173 -4.75 1.85 21.12
N TYR A 174 -4.94 2.97 20.40
CA TYR A 174 -5.97 3.95 20.71
C TYR A 174 -7.26 3.66 19.98
N ARG A 175 -8.35 4.15 20.54
CA ARG A 175 -9.66 4.13 19.91
C ARG A 175 -9.58 4.80 18.54
N LEU A 176 -10.15 4.16 17.55
CA LEU A 176 -10.30 4.68 16.19
C LEU A 176 -11.70 5.28 16.02
N GLY A 177 -11.77 6.44 15.39
CA GLY A 177 -13.00 7.16 15.05
C GLY A 177 -13.44 6.86 13.63
N ARG A 178 -13.89 7.90 12.92
CA ARG A 178 -14.35 7.79 11.54
C ARG A 178 -13.19 7.43 10.61
N ALA A 179 -13.40 6.43 9.76
CA ALA A 179 -12.42 6.02 8.78
C ALA A 179 -12.97 6.09 7.35
N ARG A 180 -12.12 6.48 6.41
CA ARG A 180 -12.44 6.60 4.99
C ARG A 180 -11.30 6.10 4.12
N ARG A 181 -11.70 5.54 3.00
CA ARG A 181 -10.82 5.18 1.89
C ARG A 181 -10.97 6.21 0.77
N TYR A 182 -9.88 6.82 0.35
CA TYR A 182 -9.83 7.77 -0.77
C TYR A 182 -9.13 7.12 -1.96
N ARG A 183 -9.86 6.93 -3.07
CA ARG A 183 -9.31 6.32 -4.28
C ARG A 183 -8.24 7.23 -4.90
N LEU A 184 -7.07 6.68 -5.19
CA LEU A 184 -6.04 7.35 -5.99
C LEU A 184 -6.33 7.22 -7.49
N PRO A 185 -5.70 8.04 -8.36
CA PRO A 185 -5.78 7.91 -9.80
C PRO A 185 -5.42 6.48 -10.25
N LEU A 186 -6.15 5.98 -11.23
CA LEU A 186 -5.90 4.69 -11.87
C LEU A 186 -4.97 4.85 -13.06
N ARG A 187 -4.23 3.80 -13.40
CA ARG A 187 -3.42 3.75 -14.62
C ARG A 187 -4.29 3.99 -15.84
N PRO A 188 -3.81 4.76 -16.83
CA PRO A 188 -4.48 4.83 -18.12
C PRO A 188 -4.41 3.46 -18.80
N GLY A 189 -5.44 3.09 -19.56
CA GLY A 189 -5.45 1.83 -20.28
C GLY A 189 -6.84 1.29 -20.58
N ASN A 190 -6.90 0.04 -21.04
CA ASN A 190 -8.15 -0.64 -21.37
C ASN A 190 -9.05 -0.77 -20.10
N PRO A 191 -10.32 -0.35 -20.15
CA PRO A 191 -11.24 -0.43 -19.02
C PRO A 191 -11.39 -1.83 -18.42
N ILE A 192 -11.49 -2.86 -19.27
CA ILE A 192 -11.62 -4.26 -18.83
C ILE A 192 -10.34 -4.72 -18.11
N ALA A 193 -9.17 -4.45 -18.67
CA ALA A 193 -7.90 -4.77 -18.03
C ALA A 193 -7.76 -4.02 -16.68
N ASN A 194 -8.20 -2.76 -16.64
CA ASN A 194 -8.17 -1.95 -15.42
C ASN A 194 -9.12 -2.48 -14.34
N ASP A 195 -10.18 -3.20 -14.70
CA ASP A 195 -11.05 -3.85 -13.70
C ASP A 195 -10.28 -4.87 -12.84
N PHE A 196 -9.28 -5.54 -13.41
CA PHE A 196 -8.44 -6.52 -12.72
C PHE A 196 -7.20 -5.93 -12.06
N ASN A 197 -6.88 -4.66 -12.31
CA ASN A 197 -5.71 -3.98 -11.75
C ASN A 197 -5.97 -3.46 -10.32
N LEU A 198 -4.88 -3.11 -9.64
CA LEU A 198 -4.87 -2.47 -8.33
C LEU A 198 -5.65 -1.14 -8.32
N LYS A 199 -6.40 -0.89 -7.25
CA LYS A 199 -7.14 0.36 -7.02
C LYS A 199 -6.51 1.08 -5.84
N ARG A 200 -5.30 1.63 -6.04
CA ARG A 200 -4.53 2.31 -5.00
C ARG A 200 -5.36 3.36 -4.26
N ALA A 201 -5.06 3.57 -2.98
CA ALA A 201 -5.86 4.42 -2.11
C ALA A 201 -5.04 5.02 -0.97
N ILE A 202 -5.59 6.06 -0.34
CA ILE A 202 -5.26 6.49 1.00
C ILE A 202 -6.32 5.90 1.93
N LEU A 203 -5.92 5.14 2.95
CA LEU A 203 -6.75 4.79 4.09
C LEU A 203 -6.50 5.85 5.17
N ALA A 204 -7.53 6.58 5.57
CA ALA A 204 -7.47 7.61 6.58
C ALA A 204 -8.40 7.26 7.73
N VAL A 205 -7.92 7.39 8.97
CA VAL A 205 -8.73 7.21 10.18
C VAL A 205 -8.47 8.34 11.17
N GLU A 206 -9.54 8.87 11.74
CA GLU A 206 -9.48 9.83 12.84
C GLU A 206 -9.19 9.07 14.15
N VAL A 207 -8.21 9.55 14.91
CA VAL A 207 -7.88 9.03 16.24
C VAL A 207 -8.24 10.12 17.25
N PRO A 208 -9.34 9.95 18.02
CA PRO A 208 -9.83 10.99 18.94
C PRO A 208 -8.80 11.37 19.99
N ARG A 209 -8.81 12.64 20.39
CA ARG A 209 -8.01 13.20 21.49
C ARG A 209 -8.90 13.66 22.63
N HIS A 210 -8.35 13.71 23.85
CA HIS A 210 -9.08 14.14 25.04
C HIS A 210 -9.54 15.60 24.99
N ASP A 211 -8.89 16.45 24.19
CA ASP A 211 -9.26 17.86 23.98
C ASP A 211 -10.42 18.08 22.99
N GLY A 212 -11.02 16.99 22.51
CA GLY A 212 -12.09 17.01 21.49
C GLY A 212 -11.60 17.08 20.05
N GLY A 213 -10.28 17.25 19.84
CA GLY A 213 -9.66 17.13 18.50
C GLY A 213 -9.43 15.68 18.10
N ALA A 214 -8.75 15.49 16.97
CA ALA A 214 -8.33 14.18 16.50
C ALA A 214 -7.01 14.27 15.74
N LEU A 215 -6.23 13.19 15.76
CA LEU A 215 -5.11 12.95 14.83
C LEU A 215 -5.63 12.20 13.62
N ALA A 216 -5.31 12.64 12.42
CA ALA A 216 -5.54 11.85 11.21
C ALA A 216 -4.35 10.89 10.99
N MET A 217 -4.58 9.57 11.14
CA MET A 217 -3.59 8.55 10.82
C MET A 217 -3.89 8.01 9.42
N LEU A 218 -2.87 8.05 8.53
CA LEU A 218 -3.02 7.76 7.11
C LEU A 218 -2.07 6.64 6.68
N ASN A 219 -2.57 5.72 5.85
CA ASN A 219 -1.78 4.66 5.25
C ASN A 219 -2.00 4.66 3.74
N THR A 220 -0.92 4.53 2.96
CA THR A 220 -0.99 4.47 1.50
C THR A 220 0.00 3.46 0.91
N HIS A 221 -0.26 3.05 -0.33
CA HIS A 221 0.68 2.31 -1.15
C HIS A 221 0.49 2.77 -2.60
N LEU A 222 1.47 3.46 -3.17
CA LEU A 222 1.41 3.98 -4.53
C LEU A 222 1.72 2.90 -5.57
N ASP A 223 1.44 3.18 -6.83
CA ASP A 223 1.83 2.27 -7.91
C ASP A 223 3.35 2.11 -7.98
N ALA A 224 3.80 0.90 -8.29
CA ALA A 224 5.16 0.62 -8.72
C ALA A 224 5.24 0.70 -10.26
N PHE A 225 6.41 1.01 -10.81
CA PHE A 225 6.71 0.94 -12.25
C PHE A 225 5.75 1.75 -13.14
N PRO A 226 6.03 3.03 -13.40
CA PRO A 226 5.16 3.93 -14.18
C PRO A 226 4.96 3.48 -15.63
N ASN A 227 5.85 2.62 -16.17
CA ASN A 227 5.78 2.08 -17.55
C ASN A 227 5.51 3.17 -18.61
N GLY A 228 6.18 4.31 -18.49
CA GLY A 228 6.03 5.44 -19.41
C GLY A 228 4.76 6.27 -19.21
N THR A 229 4.04 6.09 -18.09
CA THR A 229 2.87 6.90 -17.73
C THR A 229 3.18 7.90 -16.63
N ASP A 230 2.33 8.92 -16.47
CA ASP A 230 2.37 9.94 -15.43
C ASP A 230 1.68 9.50 -14.11
N ILE A 231 1.41 8.20 -13.96
CA ILE A 231 0.58 7.70 -12.86
C ILE A 231 1.14 8.05 -11.48
N MET A 232 2.46 7.96 -11.31
CA MET A 232 3.13 8.27 -10.05
C MET A 232 2.96 9.75 -9.68
N ASP A 233 3.16 10.66 -10.65
CA ASP A 233 2.95 12.10 -10.45
C ASP A 233 1.49 12.41 -10.10
N ARG A 234 0.54 11.80 -10.79
CA ARG A 234 -0.90 11.98 -10.53
C ARG A 234 -1.32 11.47 -9.15
N GLN A 235 -0.79 10.31 -8.72
CA GLN A 235 -1.05 9.76 -7.40
C GLN A 235 -0.40 10.63 -6.33
N MET A 236 0.85 11.03 -6.51
CA MET A 236 1.57 11.88 -5.58
C MET A 236 0.92 13.26 -5.43
N ASN A 237 0.51 13.88 -6.55
CA ASN A 237 -0.27 15.13 -6.54
C ASN A 237 -1.61 15.00 -5.79
N LYS A 238 -2.27 13.83 -5.86
CA LYS A 238 -3.49 13.58 -5.09
C LYS A 238 -3.21 13.46 -3.60
N VAL A 239 -2.14 12.75 -3.22
CA VAL A 239 -1.69 12.65 -1.82
C VAL A 239 -1.35 14.04 -1.28
N HIS A 240 -0.49 14.78 -1.96
CA HIS A 240 -0.07 16.11 -1.54
C HIS A 240 -1.26 17.07 -1.31
N ARG A 241 -2.20 17.13 -2.26
CA ARG A 241 -3.42 17.96 -2.12
C ARG A 241 -4.30 17.50 -0.96
N PHE A 242 -4.32 16.20 -0.67
CA PHE A 242 -5.08 15.68 0.47
C PHE A 242 -4.46 16.13 1.80
N LEU A 243 -3.13 16.09 1.92
CA LEU A 243 -2.41 16.57 3.09
C LEU A 243 -2.57 18.08 3.29
N ALA A 244 -2.43 18.89 2.24
CA ALA A 244 -2.67 20.33 2.28
C ALA A 244 -4.09 20.67 2.74
N HIS A 245 -5.09 19.88 2.31
CA HIS A 245 -6.46 20.06 2.79
C HIS A 245 -6.63 19.79 4.28
N LEU A 246 -5.88 18.83 4.86
CA LEU A 246 -5.86 18.61 6.32
C LEU A 246 -5.20 19.78 7.05
N ASP A 247 -4.12 20.33 6.50
CA ASP A 247 -3.44 21.52 7.06
C ASP A 247 -4.36 22.74 7.05
N ASP A 248 -5.10 23.00 5.97
CA ASP A 248 -6.10 24.09 5.87
C ASP A 248 -7.19 23.98 6.96
N GLN A 249 -7.43 22.75 7.44
CA GLN A 249 -8.35 22.48 8.54
C GLN A 249 -7.68 22.48 9.93
N ASN A 250 -6.40 22.78 10.01
CA ASN A 250 -5.58 22.64 11.23
C ASN A 250 -5.67 21.23 11.83
N GLN A 251 -5.89 20.21 11.00
CA GLN A 251 -5.99 18.82 11.41
C GLN A 251 -4.60 18.20 11.48
N PRO A 252 -4.03 17.85 12.65
CA PRO A 252 -2.75 17.14 12.72
C PRO A 252 -2.87 15.77 12.04
N TRP A 253 -1.84 15.39 11.29
CA TRP A 253 -1.83 14.14 10.54
C TRP A 253 -0.44 13.51 10.49
N ILE A 254 -0.42 12.17 10.39
CA ILE A 254 0.76 11.36 10.04
C ILE A 254 0.34 10.44 8.89
N ILE A 255 1.14 10.40 7.83
CA ILE A 255 0.98 9.45 6.72
C ILE A 255 2.19 8.54 6.64
N GLY A 256 1.94 7.23 6.54
CA GLY A 256 2.99 6.25 6.24
C GLY A 256 2.62 5.39 5.06
N GLY A 257 3.61 4.69 4.51
CA GLY A 257 3.38 3.72 3.45
C GLY A 257 4.56 3.49 2.54
N ASP A 258 4.33 2.59 1.59
CA ASP A 258 5.20 2.38 0.45
C ASP A 258 4.81 3.35 -0.68
N PHE A 259 5.67 4.34 -0.92
CA PHE A 259 5.43 5.35 -1.96
C PHE A 259 6.00 4.94 -3.32
N ASN A 260 6.80 3.88 -3.37
CA ASN A 260 7.45 3.40 -4.60
C ASN A 260 8.25 4.48 -5.36
N LEU A 261 8.71 5.50 -4.65
CA LEU A 261 9.45 6.65 -5.18
C LEU A 261 10.74 6.84 -4.38
N LEU A 262 11.84 7.14 -5.07
CA LEU A 262 13.10 7.46 -4.41
C LEU A 262 13.05 8.85 -3.77
N PRO A 263 13.74 9.06 -2.63
CA PRO A 263 13.95 10.40 -2.09
C PRO A 263 14.69 11.29 -3.10
N PRO A 264 14.48 12.62 -3.05
CA PRO A 264 15.20 13.55 -3.94
C PRO A 264 16.72 13.34 -3.86
N GLY A 265 17.37 13.16 -5.01
CA GLY A 265 18.80 13.00 -5.12
C GLY A 265 19.36 11.59 -4.85
N GLN A 266 18.60 10.67 -4.29
CA GLN A 266 19.10 9.31 -4.03
C GLN A 266 19.43 8.56 -5.32
N ARG A 267 18.64 8.76 -6.40
CA ARG A 267 18.90 8.12 -7.69
C ARG A 267 20.33 8.28 -8.18
N ALA A 268 20.89 9.49 -8.02
CA ALA A 268 22.26 9.80 -8.43
C ALA A 268 23.32 9.00 -7.62
N ARG A 269 22.97 8.56 -6.42
CA ARG A 269 23.85 7.80 -5.51
C ARG A 269 23.76 6.29 -5.71
N LEU A 270 22.66 5.79 -6.31
CA LEU A 270 22.48 4.37 -6.56
C LEU A 270 23.39 3.85 -7.68
N PRO A 271 23.76 2.54 -7.67
CA PRO A 271 24.44 1.89 -8.78
C PRO A 271 23.68 2.06 -10.10
N VAL A 272 24.41 2.21 -11.22
CA VAL A 272 23.83 2.50 -12.55
C VAL A 272 22.75 1.48 -12.94
N GLY A 273 22.96 0.19 -12.66
CA GLY A 273 22.01 -0.88 -12.99
C GLY A 273 20.66 -0.81 -12.26
N THR A 274 20.58 -0.04 -11.16
CA THR A 274 19.35 0.09 -10.35
C THR A 274 18.61 1.41 -10.57
N ARG A 275 19.17 2.34 -11.37
CA ARG A 275 18.62 3.68 -11.61
C ARG A 275 17.46 3.70 -12.60
N GLY A 276 17.44 2.77 -13.55
CA GLY A 276 16.61 2.83 -14.77
C GLY A 276 15.11 2.83 -14.56
N THR A 277 14.62 2.36 -13.43
CA THR A 277 13.18 2.22 -13.11
C THR A 277 12.57 3.48 -12.49
N TYR A 278 13.39 4.43 -12.02
CA TYR A 278 12.93 5.62 -11.30
C TYR A 278 13.16 6.90 -12.11
N GLY A 279 12.12 7.76 -12.15
CA GLY A 279 12.20 9.08 -12.78
C GLY A 279 13.00 10.09 -11.94
N GLU A 280 13.48 11.14 -12.61
CA GLU A 280 14.09 12.31 -11.96
C GLU A 280 13.58 13.57 -12.68
N PRO A 281 13.06 14.61 -11.98
CA PRO A 281 12.91 14.64 -10.52
C PRO A 281 11.90 13.64 -10.01
N SER A 282 12.11 13.12 -8.80
CA SER A 282 11.16 12.20 -8.16
C SER A 282 9.87 12.94 -7.76
N ALA A 283 8.71 12.38 -8.04
CA ALA A 283 7.41 12.98 -7.71
C ALA A 283 7.21 13.24 -6.20
N ILE A 284 7.92 12.50 -5.33
CA ILE A 284 7.87 12.69 -3.87
C ILE A 284 8.54 14.00 -3.41
N THR A 285 9.32 14.65 -4.28
CA THR A 285 10.00 15.92 -3.97
C THR A 285 9.05 17.00 -3.46
N GLN A 286 7.82 17.03 -3.99
CA GLN A 286 6.80 18.00 -3.56
C GLN A 286 6.39 17.85 -2.09
N ILE A 287 6.33 16.61 -1.58
CA ILE A 287 6.01 16.37 -0.16
C ILE A 287 7.20 16.73 0.73
N TYR A 288 8.41 16.34 0.36
CA TYR A 288 9.61 16.70 1.12
C TYR A 288 9.90 18.20 1.18
N ARG A 289 9.40 18.97 0.21
CA ARG A 289 9.53 20.45 0.23
C ARG A 289 8.65 21.09 1.30
N ASP A 290 7.47 20.54 1.51
CA ASP A 290 6.43 21.17 2.34
C ASP A 290 6.31 20.51 3.73
N TYR A 291 6.79 19.27 3.89
CA TYR A 291 6.60 18.46 5.08
C TYR A 291 7.87 17.72 5.53
N GLN A 292 7.94 17.47 6.84
CA GLN A 292 9.01 16.65 7.40
C GLN A 292 8.73 15.17 7.11
N GLY A 293 9.68 14.52 6.42
CA GLY A 293 9.65 13.10 6.12
C GLY A 293 10.78 12.34 6.79
N VAL A 294 10.53 11.09 7.12
CA VAL A 294 11.53 10.14 7.63
C VAL A 294 11.49 8.84 6.79
N PRO A 295 12.66 8.35 6.33
CA PRO A 295 13.99 8.96 6.46
C PRO A 295 14.05 10.35 5.82
N THR A 296 14.91 11.25 6.34
CA THR A 296 15.10 12.57 5.74
C THR A 296 15.85 12.48 4.40
N VAL A 297 15.75 13.53 3.56
CA VAL A 297 16.54 13.60 2.32
C VAL A 297 18.04 13.53 2.62
N HIS A 298 18.48 14.16 3.72
CA HIS A 298 19.88 14.13 4.15
C HIS A 298 20.34 12.70 4.39
N ASP A 299 19.61 11.94 5.21
CA ASP A 299 19.98 10.57 5.56
C ASP A 299 19.90 9.62 4.37
N ALA A 300 18.86 9.77 3.55
CA ALA A 300 18.65 8.96 2.35
C ALA A 300 19.68 9.23 1.22
N THR A 301 20.51 10.28 1.35
CA THR A 301 21.54 10.67 0.35
C THR A 301 22.93 10.80 0.96
N ALA A 302 23.10 10.66 2.27
CA ALA A 302 24.38 10.69 2.97
C ALA A 302 25.29 9.50 2.61
N LYS A 303 26.53 9.52 3.09
CA LYS A 303 27.48 8.41 2.90
C LYS A 303 26.98 7.12 3.53
N ALA A 304 26.24 7.21 4.65
CA ALA A 304 25.66 6.08 5.39
C ALA A 304 24.18 5.84 5.04
N MET A 305 23.73 6.18 3.82
CA MET A 305 22.34 6.06 3.38
C MET A 305 21.81 4.62 3.38
N ASP A 306 22.69 3.63 3.34
CA ASP A 306 22.37 2.20 3.40
C ASP A 306 21.64 1.83 4.69
N GLN A 307 21.87 2.55 5.80
CA GLN A 307 21.14 2.38 7.06
C GLN A 307 19.66 2.80 6.95
N PHE A 308 19.32 3.59 5.93
CA PHE A 308 17.98 4.10 5.68
C PHE A 308 17.31 3.48 4.44
N PHE A 309 17.89 2.43 3.88
CA PHE A 309 17.24 1.66 2.82
C PHE A 309 16.09 0.83 3.40
N THR A 310 14.93 1.00 2.80
CA THR A 310 13.70 0.31 3.22
C THR A 310 13.30 -0.83 2.27
N TYR A 311 13.92 -0.92 1.10
CA TYR A 311 13.66 -1.96 0.11
C TYR A 311 14.93 -2.75 -0.20
N THR A 312 14.76 -4.07 -0.33
CA THR A 312 15.86 -5.00 -0.58
C THR A 312 15.79 -5.55 -2.00
N VAL A 313 16.94 -5.88 -2.55
CA VAL A 313 17.04 -6.61 -3.81
C VAL A 313 17.66 -7.98 -3.57
N ARG A 314 17.32 -8.94 -4.42
CA ARG A 314 17.91 -10.27 -4.38
C ARG A 314 19.31 -10.21 -4.97
N ALA A 315 20.30 -10.65 -4.19
CA ALA A 315 21.68 -10.84 -4.61
C ALA A 315 22.05 -12.31 -4.33
N GLU A 316 22.12 -13.11 -5.38
CA GLU A 316 22.29 -14.57 -5.28
C GLU A 316 21.23 -15.21 -4.38
N SER A 317 21.63 -15.75 -3.22
CA SER A 317 20.73 -16.39 -2.25
C SER A 317 20.27 -15.47 -1.11
N LYS A 318 20.70 -14.20 -1.08
CA LYS A 318 20.39 -13.25 0.00
C LYS A 318 19.65 -12.04 -0.51
N ARG A 319 18.92 -11.37 0.38
CA ARG A 319 18.40 -10.01 0.14
C ARG A 319 19.34 -9.00 0.78
N ILE A 320 19.58 -7.90 0.07
CA ILE A 320 20.42 -6.79 0.54
C ILE A 320 19.62 -5.48 0.44
N PRO A 321 19.67 -4.60 1.45
CA PRO A 321 19.08 -3.27 1.37
C PRO A 321 19.67 -2.50 0.18
N ALA A 322 18.82 -1.84 -0.61
CA ALA A 322 19.23 -1.26 -1.89
C ALA A 322 18.74 0.16 -2.13
N ARG A 323 17.62 0.57 -1.53
CA ARG A 323 17.02 1.89 -1.74
C ARG A 323 15.93 2.19 -0.72
N THR A 324 15.48 3.44 -0.67
CA THR A 324 14.40 3.91 0.21
C THR A 324 13.13 4.11 -0.59
N LEU A 325 12.04 3.43 -0.22
CA LEU A 325 10.72 3.50 -0.86
C LEU A 325 9.58 3.74 0.13
N ASP A 326 9.82 3.44 1.42
CA ASP A 326 8.85 3.54 2.51
C ASP A 326 9.16 4.74 3.38
N TYR A 327 8.13 5.47 3.78
CA TYR A 327 8.27 6.73 4.49
C TYR A 327 7.17 6.92 5.53
N LEU A 328 7.47 7.80 6.51
CA LEU A 328 6.49 8.48 7.35
C LEU A 328 6.65 10.00 7.15
N PHE A 329 5.55 10.71 6.89
CA PHE A 329 5.50 12.17 6.83
C PHE A 329 4.52 12.70 7.86
N THR A 330 4.73 13.93 8.33
CA THR A 330 3.89 14.53 9.37
C THR A 330 3.47 15.95 9.02
N ALA A 331 2.33 16.37 9.56
CA ALA A 331 1.93 17.76 9.60
C ALA A 331 2.99 18.62 10.32
N PRO A 332 3.13 19.91 9.95
CA PRO A 332 4.09 20.82 10.58
C PRO A 332 3.92 20.98 12.10
N SER A 333 2.73 20.72 12.64
CA SER A 333 2.43 20.79 14.08
C SER A 333 2.95 19.60 14.89
N ILE A 334 3.47 18.55 14.24
CA ILE A 334 3.97 17.33 14.90
C ILE A 334 5.49 17.31 14.82
N THR A 335 6.15 17.05 15.95
CA THR A 335 7.61 16.96 16.01
C THR A 335 8.06 15.52 15.85
N VAL A 336 9.04 15.27 14.99
CA VAL A 336 9.76 14.00 14.91
C VAL A 336 10.82 13.98 15.99
N GLU A 337 10.77 13.02 16.93
CA GLU A 337 11.73 12.89 18.02
C GLU A 337 12.86 11.92 17.68
N LYS A 338 12.50 10.78 17.09
CA LYS A 338 13.45 9.72 16.73
C LYS A 338 12.91 8.91 15.57
N TYR A 339 13.79 8.35 14.74
CA TYR A 339 13.42 7.34 13.73
C TYR A 339 14.59 6.44 13.38
N GLU A 340 14.25 5.31 12.83
CA GLU A 340 15.19 4.31 12.29
C GLU A 340 14.51 3.44 11.24
N VAL A 341 15.31 2.79 10.39
CA VAL A 341 14.88 1.68 9.55
C VAL A 341 15.39 0.40 10.21
N ARG A 342 14.48 -0.48 10.56
CA ARG A 342 14.81 -1.76 11.21
C ARG A 342 15.24 -2.79 10.19
N GLN A 343 16.55 -3.03 10.11
CA GLN A 343 17.14 -4.03 9.22
C GLN A 343 17.39 -5.35 9.93
N ASP A 344 17.91 -5.27 11.18
CA ASP A 344 18.24 -6.46 11.97
C ASP A 344 16.99 -7.31 12.25
N GLY A 345 17.09 -8.60 11.93
CA GLY A 345 16.01 -9.56 12.11
C GLY A 345 14.82 -9.43 11.15
N MET A 346 14.84 -8.44 10.22
CA MET A 346 13.74 -8.16 9.30
C MET A 346 14.02 -8.54 7.84
N LEU A 347 15.30 -8.77 7.47
CA LEU A 347 15.73 -9.00 6.08
C LEU A 347 15.12 -10.23 5.40
N ASP A 348 14.57 -11.16 6.16
CA ASP A 348 13.97 -12.40 5.66
C ASP A 348 12.44 -12.46 5.82
N LEU A 349 11.81 -11.40 6.35
CA LEU A 349 10.35 -11.35 6.53
C LEU A 349 9.62 -10.72 5.34
N SER A 350 10.23 -9.75 4.64
CA SER A 350 9.69 -9.09 3.46
C SER A 350 10.84 -8.56 2.61
N ASP A 351 10.56 -8.19 1.37
CA ASP A 351 11.47 -7.40 0.54
C ASP A 351 11.52 -5.92 0.95
N HIS A 352 10.66 -5.50 1.86
CA HIS A 352 10.71 -4.20 2.53
C HIS A 352 11.16 -4.32 3.98
N LEU A 353 11.57 -3.18 4.55
CA LEU A 353 12.06 -3.06 5.92
C LEU A 353 11.24 -1.99 6.67
N PRO A 354 10.88 -2.24 7.93
CA PRO A 354 10.03 -1.31 8.68
C PRO A 354 10.73 0.04 8.92
N VAL A 355 9.98 1.13 8.70
CA VAL A 355 10.34 2.46 9.21
C VAL A 355 9.64 2.65 10.54
N VAL A 356 10.41 2.90 11.58
CA VAL A 356 9.96 3.13 12.96
C VAL A 356 10.25 4.59 13.32
N ALA A 357 9.24 5.32 13.80
CA ALA A 357 9.46 6.70 14.23
C ALA A 357 8.64 7.05 15.49
N GLU A 358 9.21 7.91 16.31
CA GLU A 358 8.58 8.50 17.49
C GLU A 358 8.25 9.97 17.19
N PHE A 359 7.00 10.33 17.46
CA PHE A 359 6.45 11.65 17.20
C PHE A 359 5.86 12.24 18.46
N ARG A 360 5.98 13.57 18.61
CA ARG A 360 5.27 14.32 19.65
C ARG A 360 4.11 15.08 19.02
N LEU A 361 2.92 14.80 19.53
CA LEU A 361 1.70 15.48 19.11
C LEU A 361 1.66 16.93 19.62
N PRO A 362 0.92 17.83 18.93
CA PRO A 362 0.70 19.18 19.43
C PRO A 362 -0.06 19.14 20.77
N GLY A 363 0.30 20.10 21.64
CA GLY A 363 -0.34 20.31 22.95
C GLY A 363 -1.77 20.82 22.87
#